data_13c3cf3b8efffa030c3b10efa4aaff58
#
_entry.id   13c3cf3b8efffa030c3b10efa4aaff58
#
_cell.length_a   1.000
_cell.length_b   1.000
_cell.length_c   1.000
_cell.angle_alpha   90.00
_cell.angle_beta   90.00
_cell.angle_gamma   90.00
#
_symmetry.space_group_name_H-M   'P 1'
#
loop_
_entity.id
_entity.type
_entity.pdbx_description
1 polymer ?
#
loop_
_entity_poly.entity_id
_entity_poly.type
_entity_poly.pdbx_seq_one_letter_code
_entity_poly.pdbx_strand_id
1 'polypeptide(L)'
;MMTNVASAQYTPKFDLQGHRGARGLKPENTIPGFITALNYGVTTLEIDVVITKDKQVILSHEPWMSAEICLKPDSTPIAKADEKTFAIYRMDYKDVVNFDCGSKMHARFPEQEKIVAYKPLLRDVIAAVENHIKSYSHYEVDYNIEIKSTNAGDKKFHPAPEEYSDIVFQLIDQYLPWERVVIQSFDFRVLKYWKKKYPQVRLAALVENSNSAEANLKTLGFLPSVRRSS
;
A
#
# COMPACT_ATOMS: atom_id res chain seq x y z
N MET A 1 -21.23 39.97 2.33
CA MET A 1 -20.37 39.36 3.37
C MET A 1 -20.41 37.88 3.22
N MET A 2 -19.36 37.28 2.69
CA MET A 2 -19.24 35.79 2.63
C MET A 2 -18.64 35.35 3.98
N THR A 3 -19.42 34.66 4.76
CA THR A 3 -18.94 34.01 5.99
C THR A 3 -18.10 32.82 5.59
N ASN A 4 -16.79 32.91 5.75
CA ASN A 4 -15.91 31.75 5.73
C ASN A 4 -16.31 30.84 6.90
N VAL A 5 -17.05 29.77 6.61
CA VAL A 5 -17.19 28.67 7.56
C VAL A 5 -15.87 27.92 7.55
N ALA A 6 -15.00 28.21 8.52
CA ALA A 6 -13.84 27.40 8.79
C ALA A 6 -14.40 26.02 9.22
N SER A 7 -14.28 25.01 8.37
CA SER A 7 -14.51 23.64 8.78
C SER A 7 -13.45 23.31 9.82
N ALA A 8 -13.86 23.09 11.06
CA ALA A 8 -12.95 22.59 12.08
C ALA A 8 -12.50 21.18 11.62
N GLN A 9 -11.26 21.10 11.18
CA GLN A 9 -10.65 19.84 10.80
C GLN A 9 -10.49 19.01 12.08
N TYR A 10 -11.29 17.95 12.23
CA TYR A 10 -11.16 17.04 13.35
C TYR A 10 -9.85 16.27 13.18
N THR A 11 -8.90 16.54 14.05
CA THR A 11 -7.68 15.73 14.14
C THR A 11 -7.95 14.61 15.15
N PRO A 12 -8.04 13.35 14.70
CA PRO A 12 -8.28 12.25 15.63
C PRO A 12 -7.14 12.15 16.65
N LYS A 13 -7.48 11.86 17.90
CA LYS A 13 -6.48 11.67 18.98
C LYS A 13 -5.61 10.43 18.80
N PHE A 14 -6.06 9.50 17.97
CA PHE A 14 -5.38 8.23 17.69
C PHE A 14 -5.33 8.02 16.18
N ASP A 15 -4.17 7.52 15.69
CA ASP A 15 -4.02 7.04 14.32
C ASP A 15 -4.37 5.54 14.29
N LEU A 16 -5.62 5.24 13.94
CA LEU A 16 -6.10 3.87 13.77
C LEU A 16 -5.92 3.45 12.32
N GLN A 17 -4.95 2.56 12.05
CA GLN A 17 -4.61 2.15 10.70
C GLN A 17 -5.23 0.81 10.32
N GLY A 18 -5.91 0.78 9.18
CA GLY A 18 -6.33 -0.46 8.51
C GLY A 18 -5.15 -1.06 7.75
N HIS A 19 -4.41 -2.01 8.36
CA HIS A 19 -3.23 -2.64 7.79
C HIS A 19 -3.60 -3.52 6.59
N ARG A 20 -3.25 -3.07 5.37
CA ARG A 20 -3.69 -3.65 4.09
C ARG A 20 -5.22 -3.69 3.96
N GLY A 21 -5.90 -2.70 4.52
CA GLY A 21 -7.33 -2.70 4.78
C GLY A 21 -7.70 -3.47 6.05
N ALA A 22 -8.80 -4.18 6.04
CA ALA A 22 -9.25 -5.06 7.14
C ALA A 22 -8.79 -6.50 6.92
N ARG A 23 -7.48 -6.75 6.78
CA ARG A 23 -6.94 -8.06 6.35
C ARG A 23 -7.31 -9.24 7.25
N GLY A 24 -7.69 -8.99 8.50
CA GLY A 24 -8.21 -10.04 9.38
C GLY A 24 -9.60 -10.56 8.99
N LEU A 25 -10.37 -9.77 8.24
CA LEU A 25 -11.77 -10.01 7.89
C LEU A 25 -12.01 -10.16 6.38
N LYS A 26 -11.19 -9.52 5.54
CA LYS A 26 -11.28 -9.52 4.08
C LYS A 26 -9.89 -9.73 3.47
N PRO A 27 -9.78 -10.19 2.22
CA PRO A 27 -8.49 -10.31 1.54
C PRO A 27 -7.70 -9.01 1.57
N GLU A 28 -6.42 -9.11 1.86
CA GLU A 28 -5.52 -7.96 2.02
C GLU A 28 -5.34 -7.17 0.71
N ASN A 29 -5.12 -5.87 0.84
CA ASN A 29 -4.86 -4.98 -0.30
C ASN A 29 -5.95 -5.05 -1.39
N THR A 30 -7.22 -5.17 -0.98
CA THR A 30 -8.38 -5.24 -1.88
C THR A 30 -9.39 -4.13 -1.59
N ILE A 31 -10.18 -3.74 -2.59
CA ILE A 31 -11.25 -2.74 -2.40
C ILE A 31 -12.21 -3.16 -1.29
N PRO A 32 -12.75 -4.41 -1.25
CA PRO A 32 -13.59 -4.84 -0.14
C PRO A 32 -12.89 -4.75 1.22
N GLY A 33 -11.59 -5.03 1.29
CA GLY A 33 -10.78 -4.91 2.50
C GLY A 33 -10.73 -3.46 3.01
N PHE A 34 -10.52 -2.49 2.13
CA PHE A 34 -10.47 -1.07 2.50
C PHE A 34 -11.84 -0.52 2.89
N ILE A 35 -12.89 -0.84 2.14
CA ILE A 35 -14.25 -0.43 2.50
C ILE A 35 -14.66 -1.00 3.87
N THR A 36 -14.29 -2.25 4.14
CA THR A 36 -14.53 -2.85 5.46
C THR A 36 -13.76 -2.10 6.56
N ALA A 37 -12.50 -1.75 6.35
CA ALA A 37 -11.72 -0.96 7.31
C ALA A 37 -12.38 0.41 7.59
N LEU A 38 -12.85 1.11 6.55
CA LEU A 38 -13.58 2.38 6.70
C LEU A 38 -14.85 2.21 7.56
N ASN A 39 -15.60 1.13 7.35
CA ASN A 39 -16.81 0.84 8.14
C ASN A 39 -16.51 0.57 9.63
N TYR A 40 -15.28 0.16 9.96
CA TYR A 40 -14.79 0.06 11.34
C TYR A 40 -14.19 1.36 11.88
N GLY A 41 -14.22 2.45 11.12
CA GLY A 41 -13.83 3.78 11.58
C GLY A 41 -12.32 4.01 11.65
N VAL A 42 -11.52 3.36 10.78
CA VAL A 42 -10.08 3.66 10.71
C VAL A 42 -9.85 5.10 10.25
N THR A 43 -8.79 5.72 10.75
CA THR A 43 -8.39 7.08 10.37
C THR A 43 -7.36 7.10 9.25
N THR A 44 -6.67 5.97 9.04
CA THR A 44 -5.64 5.81 8.02
C THR A 44 -5.79 4.45 7.34
N LEU A 45 -5.69 4.42 6.01
CA LEU A 45 -5.56 3.20 5.23
C LEU A 45 -4.08 2.95 4.96
N GLU A 46 -3.57 1.81 5.42
CA GLU A 46 -2.22 1.37 5.09
C GLU A 46 -2.28 0.46 3.87
N ILE A 47 -1.41 0.72 2.88
CA ILE A 47 -1.48 0.20 1.52
C ILE A 47 -0.07 -0.16 1.06
N ASP A 48 0.12 -1.37 0.55
CA ASP A 48 1.36 -1.79 -0.11
C ASP A 48 1.24 -1.62 -1.63
N VAL A 49 2.19 -0.95 -2.26
CA VAL A 49 2.20 -0.80 -3.74
C VAL A 49 3.36 -1.53 -4.38
N VAL A 50 3.14 -2.04 -5.59
CA VAL A 50 4.13 -2.62 -6.48
C VAL A 50 3.88 -2.16 -7.92
N ILE A 51 4.88 -2.32 -8.80
CA ILE A 51 4.81 -1.88 -10.20
C ILE A 51 4.75 -3.09 -11.13
N THR A 52 3.83 -3.08 -12.09
CA THR A 52 3.74 -4.06 -13.16
C THR A 52 4.75 -3.77 -14.29
N LYS A 53 4.89 -4.69 -15.24
CA LYS A 53 5.74 -4.52 -16.42
C LYS A 53 5.30 -3.33 -17.29
N ASP A 54 4.00 -3.15 -17.45
CA ASP A 54 3.38 -2.01 -18.16
C ASP A 54 3.21 -0.76 -17.29
N LYS A 55 4.00 -0.66 -16.19
CA LYS A 55 4.13 0.51 -15.32
C LYS A 55 2.83 0.90 -14.58
N GLN A 56 1.91 -0.03 -14.38
CA GLN A 56 0.76 0.22 -13.52
C GLN A 56 1.17 0.10 -12.05
N VAL A 57 0.64 0.99 -11.20
CA VAL A 57 0.76 0.90 -9.75
C VAL A 57 -0.40 0.06 -9.23
N ILE A 58 -0.09 -1.10 -8.69
CA ILE A 58 -1.09 -2.04 -8.14
C ILE A 58 -0.81 -2.32 -6.67
N LEU A 59 -1.80 -2.88 -5.98
CA LEU A 59 -1.68 -3.22 -4.57
C LEU A 59 -1.20 -4.66 -4.39
N SER A 60 -0.10 -4.83 -3.67
CA SER A 60 0.42 -6.14 -3.27
C SER A 60 1.49 -5.98 -2.19
N HIS A 61 1.44 -6.80 -1.16
CA HIS A 61 2.54 -6.87 -0.18
C HIS A 61 3.79 -7.53 -0.78
N GLU A 62 3.62 -8.69 -1.41
CA GLU A 62 4.72 -9.35 -2.11
C GLU A 62 4.83 -8.85 -3.55
N PRO A 63 6.05 -8.64 -4.09
CA PRO A 63 6.23 -8.23 -5.49
C PRO A 63 6.06 -9.40 -6.49
N TRP A 64 5.37 -10.46 -6.07
CA TRP A 64 4.97 -11.63 -6.87
C TRP A 64 3.61 -12.15 -6.42
N MET A 65 3.05 -13.11 -7.17
CA MET A 65 1.85 -13.81 -6.75
C MET A 65 2.18 -14.78 -5.62
N SER A 66 1.86 -14.39 -4.38
CA SER A 66 2.20 -15.17 -3.19
C SER A 66 1.47 -16.50 -3.17
N ALA A 67 2.21 -17.58 -2.96
CA ALA A 67 1.65 -18.92 -2.76
C ALA A 67 0.74 -19.01 -1.53
N GLU A 68 0.85 -18.08 -0.59
CA GLU A 68 0.04 -18.05 0.63
C GLU A 68 -1.41 -17.67 0.33
N ILE A 69 -1.62 -16.65 -0.52
CA ILE A 69 -2.95 -16.05 -0.73
C ILE A 69 -3.49 -16.16 -2.15
N CYS A 70 -2.64 -16.47 -3.15
CA CYS A 70 -3.06 -16.48 -4.55
C CYS A 70 -3.24 -17.87 -5.13
N LEU A 71 -4.17 -17.99 -6.06
CA LEU A 71 -4.36 -19.12 -6.98
C LEU A 71 -4.00 -18.66 -8.40
N LYS A 72 -3.55 -19.59 -9.24
CA LYS A 72 -3.32 -19.36 -10.66
C LYS A 72 -4.64 -19.15 -11.41
N PRO A 73 -4.59 -18.63 -12.67
CA PRO A 73 -5.81 -18.44 -13.49
C PRO A 73 -6.66 -19.70 -13.71
N ASP A 74 -6.05 -20.87 -13.63
CA ASP A 74 -6.72 -22.18 -13.69
C ASP A 74 -7.25 -22.66 -12.32
N SER A 75 -7.25 -21.77 -11.31
CA SER A 75 -7.63 -22.03 -9.92
C SER A 75 -6.73 -23.04 -9.19
N THR A 76 -5.60 -23.43 -9.74
CA THR A 76 -4.65 -24.31 -9.07
C THR A 76 -3.73 -23.53 -8.12
N PRO A 77 -3.29 -24.14 -6.99
CA PRO A 77 -2.38 -23.50 -6.07
C PRO A 77 -1.01 -23.17 -6.71
N ILE A 78 -0.41 -22.09 -6.26
CA ILE A 78 0.99 -21.76 -6.56
C ILE A 78 1.87 -22.52 -5.58
N ALA A 79 2.87 -23.29 -6.07
CA ALA A 79 3.85 -23.89 -5.18
C ALA A 79 4.78 -22.82 -4.58
N LYS A 80 5.14 -22.95 -3.30
CA LYS A 80 5.99 -21.97 -2.61
C LYS A 80 7.34 -21.77 -3.31
N ALA A 81 7.91 -22.84 -3.87
CA ALA A 81 9.16 -22.78 -4.62
C ALA A 81 9.05 -21.94 -5.91
N ASP A 82 7.86 -21.87 -6.49
CA ASP A 82 7.62 -21.26 -7.81
C ASP A 82 7.05 -19.84 -7.72
N GLU A 83 6.62 -19.37 -6.56
CA GLU A 83 5.89 -18.09 -6.42
C GLU A 83 6.64 -16.90 -7.04
N LYS A 84 7.97 -16.87 -6.94
CA LYS A 84 8.80 -15.79 -7.50
C LYS A 84 8.92 -15.82 -9.03
N THR A 85 8.50 -16.90 -9.69
CA THR A 85 8.40 -16.95 -11.15
C THR A 85 7.23 -16.09 -11.65
N PHE A 86 6.23 -15.87 -10.79
CA PHE A 86 5.11 -14.97 -11.02
C PHE A 86 5.38 -13.55 -10.50
N ALA A 87 6.59 -13.04 -10.80
CA ALA A 87 6.98 -11.68 -10.42
C ALA A 87 6.11 -10.64 -11.13
N ILE A 88 5.44 -9.79 -10.37
CA ILE A 88 4.50 -8.76 -10.88
C ILE A 88 5.19 -7.81 -11.85
N TYR A 89 6.44 -7.42 -11.58
CA TYR A 89 7.23 -6.55 -12.44
C TYR A 89 7.54 -7.13 -13.84
N ARG A 90 7.25 -8.42 -14.06
CA ARG A 90 7.39 -9.12 -15.35
C ARG A 90 6.07 -9.40 -16.04
N MET A 91 4.96 -9.01 -15.44
CA MET A 91 3.60 -9.26 -15.93
C MET A 91 2.92 -7.95 -16.29
N ASP A 92 2.24 -7.89 -17.43
CA ASP A 92 1.33 -6.80 -17.73
C ASP A 92 0.09 -6.89 -16.82
N TYR A 93 -0.53 -5.75 -16.49
CA TYR A 93 -1.66 -5.73 -15.55
C TYR A 93 -2.83 -6.64 -15.99
N LYS A 94 -3.09 -6.72 -17.29
CA LYS A 94 -4.10 -7.62 -17.86
C LYS A 94 -3.91 -9.09 -17.49
N ASP A 95 -2.65 -9.51 -17.25
CA ASP A 95 -2.31 -10.89 -16.85
C ASP A 95 -2.41 -11.05 -15.32
N VAL A 96 -2.06 -9.99 -14.57
CA VAL A 96 -2.16 -9.95 -13.10
C VAL A 96 -3.59 -10.16 -12.61
N VAL A 97 -4.58 -9.55 -13.27
CA VAL A 97 -6.00 -9.63 -12.85
C VAL A 97 -6.63 -11.01 -13.00
N ASN A 98 -5.97 -11.93 -13.69
CA ASN A 98 -6.44 -13.30 -13.85
C ASN A 98 -6.13 -14.20 -12.65
N PHE A 99 -5.28 -13.74 -11.72
CA PHE A 99 -4.99 -14.47 -10.49
C PHE A 99 -6.04 -14.15 -9.42
N ASP A 100 -6.52 -15.18 -8.75
CA ASP A 100 -7.39 -15.00 -7.58
C ASP A 100 -6.53 -14.97 -6.31
N CYS A 101 -6.51 -13.84 -5.62
CA CYS A 101 -5.76 -13.64 -4.39
C CYS A 101 -6.69 -13.39 -3.18
N GLY A 102 -7.88 -13.98 -3.16
CA GLY A 102 -8.84 -13.74 -2.08
C GLY A 102 -9.71 -14.95 -1.70
N SER A 103 -9.89 -15.94 -2.55
CA SER A 103 -10.70 -17.12 -2.22
C SER A 103 -9.94 -18.20 -1.45
N LYS A 104 -8.60 -18.12 -1.42
CA LYS A 104 -7.77 -19.07 -0.67
C LYS A 104 -7.84 -18.76 0.84
N MET A 105 -7.99 -19.83 1.66
CA MET A 105 -7.97 -19.66 3.12
C MET A 105 -6.61 -19.14 3.59
N HIS A 106 -6.64 -18.09 4.39
CA HIS A 106 -5.43 -17.50 4.97
C HIS A 106 -5.15 -18.15 6.33
N ALA A 107 -4.00 -18.84 6.48
CA ALA A 107 -3.68 -19.58 7.69
C ALA A 107 -3.62 -18.72 8.97
N ARG A 108 -3.15 -17.45 8.85
CA ARG A 108 -3.05 -16.51 9.97
C ARG A 108 -4.38 -15.83 10.33
N PHE A 109 -5.35 -15.84 9.42
CA PHE A 109 -6.62 -15.14 9.55
C PHE A 109 -7.79 -16.06 9.21
N PRO A 110 -8.14 -17.03 10.08
CA PRO A 110 -9.17 -18.02 9.81
C PRO A 110 -10.57 -17.40 9.63
N GLU A 111 -10.83 -16.23 10.24
CA GLU A 111 -12.07 -15.48 10.12
C GLU A 111 -12.18 -14.66 8.84
N GLN A 112 -11.10 -14.59 8.03
CA GLN A 112 -11.10 -13.85 6.79
C GLN A 112 -12.10 -14.48 5.79
N GLU A 113 -13.01 -13.63 5.28
CA GLU A 113 -13.98 -14.05 4.27
C GLU A 113 -13.28 -14.42 2.97
N LYS A 114 -13.67 -15.58 2.40
CA LYS A 114 -13.15 -16.06 1.12
C LYS A 114 -13.97 -15.46 -0.01
N ILE A 115 -13.40 -14.54 -0.73
CA ILE A 115 -14.01 -13.93 -1.91
C ILE A 115 -13.00 -13.94 -3.06
N VAL A 116 -13.48 -14.16 -4.28
CA VAL A 116 -12.63 -13.99 -5.46
C VAL A 116 -12.16 -12.54 -5.52
N ALA A 117 -10.86 -12.33 -5.52
CA ALA A 117 -10.29 -11.01 -5.55
C ALA A 117 -8.96 -10.99 -6.32
N TYR A 118 -8.78 -9.97 -7.13
CA TYR A 118 -7.51 -9.69 -7.82
C TYR A 118 -6.77 -8.54 -7.14
N LYS A 119 -5.52 -8.32 -7.50
CA LYS A 119 -4.72 -7.19 -7.06
C LYS A 119 -5.14 -5.92 -7.82
N PRO A 120 -5.80 -4.95 -7.15
CA PRO A 120 -6.37 -3.79 -7.82
C PRO A 120 -5.33 -2.74 -8.18
N LEU A 121 -5.65 -1.85 -9.12
CA LEU A 121 -4.91 -0.62 -9.38
C LEU A 121 -5.05 0.35 -8.18
N LEU A 122 -4.00 1.04 -7.83
CA LEU A 122 -4.05 2.06 -6.76
C LEU A 122 -5.10 3.14 -7.07
N ARG A 123 -5.19 3.59 -8.32
CA ARG A 123 -6.19 4.59 -8.73
C ARG A 123 -7.62 4.13 -8.50
N ASP A 124 -7.92 2.84 -8.75
CA ASP A 124 -9.26 2.29 -8.59
C ASP A 124 -9.63 2.15 -7.11
N VAL A 125 -8.63 1.81 -6.27
CA VAL A 125 -8.79 1.79 -4.80
C VAL A 125 -9.06 3.20 -4.28
N ILE A 126 -8.27 4.21 -4.69
CA ILE A 126 -8.50 5.61 -4.30
C ILE A 126 -9.90 6.04 -4.71
N ALA A 127 -10.30 5.79 -5.94
CA ALA A 127 -11.63 6.15 -6.43
C ALA A 127 -12.76 5.49 -5.61
N ALA A 128 -12.63 4.20 -5.29
CA ALA A 128 -13.61 3.47 -4.48
C ALA A 128 -13.69 4.01 -3.04
N VAL A 129 -12.54 4.27 -2.42
CA VAL A 129 -12.44 4.83 -1.06
C VAL A 129 -13.04 6.23 -1.00
N GLU A 130 -12.64 7.14 -1.90
CA GLU A 130 -13.14 8.51 -1.93
C GLU A 130 -14.65 8.58 -2.20
N ASN A 131 -15.17 7.70 -3.07
CA ASN A 131 -16.61 7.59 -3.29
C ASN A 131 -17.34 7.09 -2.05
N HIS A 132 -16.78 6.10 -1.34
CA HIS A 132 -17.36 5.59 -0.10
C HIS A 132 -17.38 6.67 1.01
N ILE A 133 -16.27 7.41 1.17
CA ILE A 133 -16.18 8.51 2.12
C ILE A 133 -17.25 9.56 1.84
N LYS A 134 -17.38 10.01 0.60
CA LYS A 134 -18.39 11.02 0.20
C LYS A 134 -19.83 10.56 0.44
N SER A 135 -20.09 9.26 0.27
CA SER A 135 -21.45 8.72 0.34
C SER A 135 -21.88 8.30 1.74
N TYR A 136 -20.95 7.88 2.61
CA TYR A 136 -21.30 7.18 3.85
C TYR A 136 -20.61 7.69 5.12
N SER A 137 -19.31 8.01 5.07
CA SER A 137 -18.56 8.25 6.32
C SER A 137 -18.47 9.73 6.72
N HIS A 138 -18.54 10.66 5.76
CA HIS A 138 -18.45 12.11 5.97
C HIS A 138 -17.16 12.60 6.68
N TYR A 139 -16.12 11.76 6.79
CA TYR A 139 -14.79 12.16 7.29
C TYR A 139 -13.70 11.69 6.32
N GLU A 140 -12.65 12.47 6.23
CA GLU A 140 -11.49 12.13 5.41
C GLU A 140 -10.56 11.18 6.15
N VAL A 141 -9.93 10.26 5.41
CA VAL A 141 -8.91 9.37 5.94
C VAL A 141 -7.55 9.67 5.32
N ASP A 142 -6.49 9.37 6.04
CA ASP A 142 -5.13 9.42 5.53
C ASP A 142 -4.77 8.13 4.79
N TYR A 143 -3.83 8.24 3.86
CA TYR A 143 -3.26 7.13 3.11
C TYR A 143 -1.80 6.94 3.51
N ASN A 144 -1.46 5.79 4.06
CA ASN A 144 -0.10 5.42 4.40
C ASN A 144 0.39 4.38 3.39
N ILE A 145 1.18 4.81 2.40
CA ILE A 145 1.52 4.01 1.22
C ILE A 145 2.95 3.49 1.33
N GLU A 146 3.11 2.17 1.40
CA GLU A 146 4.41 1.51 1.42
C GLU A 146 4.92 1.22 0.01
N ILE A 147 6.09 1.75 -0.31
CA ILE A 147 6.85 1.38 -1.51
C ILE A 147 7.68 0.14 -1.19
N LYS A 148 7.30 -0.99 -1.78
CA LYS A 148 7.93 -2.31 -1.59
C LYS A 148 9.21 -2.43 -2.42
N SER A 149 10.31 -1.91 -1.90
CA SER A 149 11.62 -1.86 -2.55
C SER A 149 12.70 -2.52 -1.70
N THR A 150 13.67 -3.16 -2.35
CA THR A 150 14.88 -3.72 -1.74
C THR A 150 16.05 -3.68 -2.72
N ASN A 151 17.30 -3.58 -2.24
CA ASN A 151 18.48 -3.64 -3.10
C ASN A 151 18.51 -4.91 -4.00
N ALA A 152 18.15 -6.06 -3.44
CA ALA A 152 18.17 -7.33 -4.15
C ALA A 152 17.02 -7.45 -5.18
N GLY A 153 16.01 -6.59 -5.09
CA GLY A 153 14.84 -6.56 -5.95
C GLY A 153 14.96 -5.64 -7.16
N ASP A 154 15.95 -4.72 -7.16
CA ASP A 154 16.13 -3.73 -8.24
C ASP A 154 16.16 -4.37 -9.62
N LYS A 155 15.31 -3.87 -10.54
CA LYS A 155 15.17 -4.36 -11.94
C LYS A 155 14.79 -5.85 -12.08
N LYS A 156 14.54 -6.52 -10.97
CA LYS A 156 14.12 -7.93 -10.91
C LYS A 156 12.65 -8.06 -10.48
N PHE A 157 12.29 -7.40 -9.40
CA PHE A 157 10.96 -7.41 -8.81
C PHE A 157 10.30 -6.04 -8.79
N HIS A 158 11.05 -4.98 -9.04
CA HIS A 158 10.58 -3.59 -9.10
C HIS A 158 11.60 -2.73 -9.87
N PRO A 159 11.22 -1.50 -10.29
CA PRO A 159 12.15 -0.51 -10.84
C PRO A 159 13.23 -0.11 -9.82
N ALA A 160 14.22 0.65 -10.27
CA ALA A 160 15.11 1.37 -9.34
C ALA A 160 14.29 2.34 -8.46
N PRO A 161 14.75 2.67 -7.23
CA PRO A 161 14.02 3.50 -6.28
C PRO A 161 13.53 4.83 -6.84
N GLU A 162 14.31 5.47 -7.70
CA GLU A 162 13.99 6.75 -8.33
C GLU A 162 12.80 6.61 -9.30
N GLU A 163 12.89 5.67 -10.23
CA GLU A 163 11.83 5.40 -11.22
C GLU A 163 10.54 4.96 -10.52
N TYR A 164 10.67 4.10 -9.51
CA TYR A 164 9.54 3.64 -8.73
C TYR A 164 8.82 4.80 -8.03
N SER A 165 9.60 5.64 -7.36
CA SER A 165 9.10 6.81 -6.65
C SER A 165 8.39 7.78 -7.59
N ASP A 166 8.95 8.03 -8.76
CA ASP A 166 8.37 8.95 -9.75
C ASP A 166 7.04 8.44 -10.30
N ILE A 167 6.94 7.14 -10.59
CA ILE A 167 5.69 6.51 -11.04
C ILE A 167 4.60 6.65 -9.98
N VAL A 168 4.92 6.35 -8.72
CA VAL A 168 3.98 6.44 -7.60
C VAL A 168 3.58 7.90 -7.35
N PHE A 169 4.55 8.83 -7.36
CA PHE A 169 4.27 10.26 -7.18
C PHE A 169 3.30 10.78 -8.25
N GLN A 170 3.60 10.53 -9.53
CA GLN A 170 2.78 11.01 -10.64
C GLN A 170 1.33 10.51 -10.58
N LEU A 171 1.12 9.29 -10.08
CA LEU A 171 -0.23 8.77 -9.90
C LEU A 171 -0.93 9.46 -8.73
N ILE A 172 -0.31 9.51 -7.56
CA ILE A 172 -0.94 10.07 -6.35
C ILE A 172 -1.28 11.55 -6.54
N ASP A 173 -0.39 12.33 -7.18
CA ASP A 173 -0.56 13.76 -7.45
C ASP A 173 -1.82 14.10 -8.27
N GLN A 174 -2.34 13.12 -9.03
CA GLN A 174 -3.57 13.28 -9.82
C GLN A 174 -4.85 13.03 -9.01
N TYR A 175 -4.77 12.32 -7.89
CA TYR A 175 -5.96 11.79 -7.21
C TYR A 175 -6.11 12.25 -5.76
N LEU A 176 -5.03 12.59 -5.06
CA LEU A 176 -5.05 12.87 -3.63
C LEU A 176 -4.28 14.14 -3.28
N PRO A 177 -4.76 14.93 -2.31
CA PRO A 177 -3.97 16.00 -1.70
C PRO A 177 -2.86 15.40 -0.83
N TRP A 178 -1.65 15.94 -0.93
CA TRP A 178 -0.47 15.41 -0.23
C TRP A 178 -0.55 15.50 1.30
N GLU A 179 -1.40 16.37 1.82
CA GLU A 179 -1.69 16.50 3.26
C GLU A 179 -2.28 15.22 3.87
N ARG A 180 -2.92 14.41 3.03
CA ARG A 180 -3.53 13.13 3.43
C ARG A 180 -2.64 11.92 3.13
N VAL A 181 -1.43 12.12 2.63
CA VAL A 181 -0.56 11.03 2.20
C VAL A 181 0.72 10.96 3.03
N VAL A 182 1.10 9.76 3.44
CA VAL A 182 2.41 9.42 3.99
C VAL A 182 3.02 8.34 3.09
N ILE A 183 4.26 8.53 2.68
CA ILE A 183 5.04 7.48 2.01
C ILE A 183 5.91 6.80 3.05
N GLN A 184 5.82 5.47 3.11
CA GLN A 184 6.66 4.66 3.98
C GLN A 184 7.50 3.65 3.19
N SER A 185 8.64 3.25 3.72
CA SER A 185 9.46 2.19 3.14
C SER A 185 10.48 1.66 4.16
N PHE A 186 10.84 0.38 4.01
CA PHE A 186 12.05 -0.20 4.61
C PHE A 186 13.32 0.19 3.83
N ASP A 187 13.17 0.54 2.56
CA ASP A 187 14.30 0.96 1.72
C ASP A 187 14.58 2.45 1.88
N PHE A 188 15.59 2.77 2.66
CA PHE A 188 15.98 4.16 2.92
C PHE A 188 16.46 4.93 1.68
N ARG A 189 16.81 4.24 0.57
CA ARG A 189 17.11 4.88 -0.71
C ARG A 189 15.87 5.58 -1.27
N VAL A 190 14.70 4.93 -1.14
CA VAL A 190 13.39 5.50 -1.48
C VAL A 190 13.16 6.77 -0.66
N LEU A 191 13.28 6.69 0.67
CA LEU A 191 13.00 7.83 1.56
C LEU A 191 13.94 9.02 1.30
N LYS A 192 15.24 8.75 1.03
CA LYS A 192 16.21 9.79 0.66
C LYS A 192 15.85 10.46 -0.65
N TYR A 193 15.43 9.68 -1.65
CA TYR A 193 15.00 10.22 -2.94
C TYR A 193 13.77 11.11 -2.80
N TRP A 194 12.73 10.63 -2.09
CA TRP A 194 11.53 11.39 -1.80
C TRP A 194 11.83 12.69 -1.06
N LYS A 195 12.66 12.63 -0.01
CA LYS A 195 13.05 13.84 0.75
C LYS A 195 13.72 14.88 -0.11
N LYS A 196 14.56 14.45 -1.07
CA LYS A 196 15.28 15.35 -1.98
C LYS A 196 14.36 15.92 -3.06
N LYS A 197 13.53 15.10 -3.68
CA LYS A 197 12.77 15.48 -4.89
C LYS A 197 11.37 16.01 -4.57
N TYR A 198 10.73 15.49 -3.53
CA TYR A 198 9.37 15.81 -3.11
C TYR A 198 9.32 16.21 -1.62
N PRO A 199 10.02 17.31 -1.23
CA PRO A 199 10.26 17.66 0.18
C PRO A 199 8.99 17.96 0.98
N GLN A 200 7.87 18.24 0.32
CA GLN A 200 6.55 18.51 0.92
C GLN A 200 5.86 17.22 1.41
N VAL A 201 6.27 16.04 0.93
CA VAL A 201 5.60 14.79 1.26
C VAL A 201 6.02 14.30 2.65
N ARG A 202 5.05 13.87 3.45
CA ARG A 202 5.29 13.22 4.74
C ARG A 202 5.90 11.84 4.53
N LEU A 203 7.00 11.54 5.25
CA LEU A 203 7.73 10.28 5.13
C LEU A 203 7.74 9.51 6.44
N ALA A 204 7.64 8.19 6.37
CA ALA A 204 7.80 7.29 7.50
C ALA A 204 8.86 6.21 7.19
N ALA A 205 9.78 5.99 8.12
CA ALA A 205 10.75 4.92 8.04
C ALA A 205 10.19 3.66 8.72
N LEU A 206 10.17 2.56 8.00
CA LEU A 206 9.86 1.25 8.57
C LEU A 206 11.14 0.60 9.10
N VAL A 207 11.04 0.01 10.29
CA VAL A 207 12.13 -0.69 10.95
C VAL A 207 11.65 -2.01 11.55
N GLU A 208 12.40 -3.07 11.35
CA GLU A 208 12.07 -4.40 11.88
C GLU A 208 12.53 -4.59 13.31
N ASN A 209 13.71 -4.03 13.63
CA ASN A 209 14.35 -4.23 14.93
C ASN A 209 14.70 -2.89 15.59
N SER A 210 14.26 -2.72 16.84
CA SER A 210 14.51 -1.51 17.63
C SER A 210 16.00 -1.24 17.90
N ASN A 211 16.82 -2.30 18.03
CA ASN A 211 18.24 -2.16 18.35
C ASN A 211 19.07 -1.59 17.18
N SER A 212 18.62 -1.79 15.94
CA SER A 212 19.23 -1.22 14.73
C SER A 212 18.56 0.07 14.25
N ALA A 213 17.38 0.39 14.77
CA ALA A 213 16.57 1.51 14.31
C ALA A 213 17.33 2.84 14.41
N GLU A 214 17.93 3.14 15.55
CA GLU A 214 18.63 4.40 15.76
C GLU A 214 19.84 4.56 14.83
N ALA A 215 20.65 3.52 14.67
CA ALA A 215 21.79 3.52 13.76
C ALA A 215 21.35 3.71 12.30
N ASN A 216 20.31 2.99 11.90
CA ASN A 216 19.75 3.07 10.55
C ASN A 216 19.14 4.45 10.26
N LEU A 217 18.41 5.03 11.22
CA LEU A 217 17.79 6.36 11.08
C LEU A 217 18.85 7.47 10.95
N LYS A 218 19.98 7.36 11.63
CA LYS A 218 21.11 8.30 11.47
C LYS A 218 21.60 8.36 10.01
N THR A 219 21.46 7.29 9.25
CA THR A 219 21.88 7.26 7.84
C THR A 219 20.96 8.04 6.91
N LEU A 220 19.73 8.39 7.34
CA LEU A 220 18.78 9.16 6.53
C LEU A 220 19.20 10.63 6.39
N GLY A 221 19.81 11.22 7.43
CA GLY A 221 20.17 12.64 7.44
C GLY A 221 18.99 13.59 7.64
N PHE A 222 17.81 13.07 7.99
CA PHE A 222 16.60 13.81 8.37
C PHE A 222 15.76 12.96 9.32
N LEU A 223 14.80 13.60 10.02
CA LEU A 223 13.89 12.88 10.95
C LEU A 223 12.57 12.56 10.25
N PRO A 224 12.32 11.31 9.84
CA PRO A 224 11.01 10.83 9.40
C PRO A 224 10.15 10.46 10.61
N SER A 225 8.86 10.24 10.40
CA SER A 225 8.09 9.40 11.33
C SER A 225 8.69 8.00 11.35
N VAL A 226 8.74 7.37 12.53
CA VAL A 226 9.26 5.98 12.66
C VAL A 226 8.10 5.07 12.98
N ARG A 227 7.96 3.99 12.20
CA ARG A 227 6.94 2.97 12.41
C ARG A 227 7.62 1.59 12.51
N ARG A 228 7.15 0.76 13.43
CA ARG A 228 7.59 -0.64 13.51
C ARG A 228 6.66 -1.50 12.67
N SER A 229 7.22 -2.46 11.94
CA SER A 229 6.41 -3.50 11.32
C SER A 229 5.84 -4.41 12.42
N SER A 230 4.59 -4.70 12.35
CA SER A 230 3.87 -5.62 13.24
C SER A 230 3.90 -7.05 12.70
#